data_0f647e5cefb8b39c12e7090d2296310d
#
_entry.id   0f647e5cefb8b39c12e7090d2296310d
#
_cell.length_a   1.000
_cell.length_b   1.000
_cell.length_c   1.000
_cell.angle_alpha   90.00
_cell.angle_beta   90.00
_cell.angle_gamma   90.00
#
_symmetry.space_group_name_H-M   'P 1'
#
loop_
_entity.id
_entity.type
_entity.pdbx_description
1 polymer ?
#
loop_
_entity_poly.entity_id
_entity_poly.type
_entity_poly.pdbx_seq_one_letter_code
_entity_poly.pdbx_strand_id
1 'polypeptide(L)'
;MECKNLNKKFEVINGWKKTSDGREAYCKLFKFADFKQAFSFMTSVALKAEEINHHPEWENVYNKVKITLTTHDIGGVSELDYDMALFVEKCFKRYT
;
A
#
# COMPACT_ATOMS: atom_id res chain seq x y z
N MET A 1 -8.14 -19.82 0.76
CA MET A 1 -9.27 -19.49 -0.08
C MET A 1 -9.33 -18.00 -0.38
N GLU A 2 -9.61 -17.18 0.57
CA GLU A 2 -9.65 -15.75 0.29
C GLU A 2 -8.32 -15.21 -0.16
N CYS A 3 -7.22 -15.74 0.36
CA CYS A 3 -5.89 -15.25 -0.01
C CYS A 3 -5.64 -15.35 -1.50
N LYS A 4 -6.09 -16.46 -2.13
CA LYS A 4 -5.88 -16.60 -3.56
C LYS A 4 -6.65 -15.57 -4.35
N ASN A 5 -7.91 -15.32 -3.98
CA ASN A 5 -8.71 -14.32 -4.67
C ASN A 5 -8.15 -12.92 -4.46
N LEU A 6 -7.67 -12.63 -3.25
CA LEU A 6 -7.09 -11.33 -2.95
C LEU A 6 -5.77 -11.13 -3.69
N ASN A 7 -4.97 -12.20 -3.79
CA ASN A 7 -3.73 -12.11 -4.56
C ASN A 7 -4.02 -11.74 -6.00
N LYS A 8 -5.04 -12.34 -6.60
CA LYS A 8 -5.43 -11.99 -7.97
C LYS A 8 -5.89 -10.55 -8.06
N LYS A 9 -6.64 -10.07 -7.07
CA LYS A 9 -7.09 -8.68 -7.06
C LYS A 9 -5.91 -7.73 -7.01
N PHE A 10 -4.89 -8.04 -6.20
CA PHE A 10 -3.69 -7.20 -6.14
C PHE A 10 -2.94 -7.20 -7.46
N GLU A 11 -2.90 -8.34 -8.14
CA GLU A 11 -2.17 -8.44 -9.38
C GLU A 11 -2.75 -7.57 -10.49
N VAL A 12 -4.03 -7.24 -10.41
CA VAL A 12 -4.63 -6.37 -11.42
C VAL A 12 -4.61 -4.89 -11.04
N ILE A 13 -4.24 -4.56 -9.80
CA ILE A 13 -4.02 -3.16 -9.44
C ILE A 13 -2.66 -2.76 -9.96
N ASN A 14 -2.63 -1.69 -10.76
CA ASN A 14 -1.43 -1.28 -11.45
C ASN A 14 -0.26 -1.01 -10.48
N GLY A 15 0.85 -1.72 -10.70
CA GLY A 15 2.09 -1.44 -9.99
C GLY A 15 2.31 -2.19 -8.69
N TRP A 16 1.33 -2.90 -8.17
CA TRP A 16 1.51 -3.66 -6.95
C TRP A 16 2.10 -5.02 -7.26
N LYS A 17 3.19 -5.37 -6.60
CA LYS A 17 3.92 -6.61 -6.85
C LYS A 17 4.20 -7.31 -5.54
N LYS A 18 4.29 -8.63 -5.59
CA LYS A 18 4.70 -9.39 -4.41
C LYS A 18 6.12 -8.96 -4.01
N THR A 19 6.36 -8.94 -2.70
CA THR A 19 7.68 -8.61 -2.20
C THR A 19 8.66 -9.72 -2.56
N SER A 20 9.94 -9.38 -2.64
CA SER A 20 10.98 -10.35 -3.00
C SER A 20 11.55 -11.09 -1.80
N ASP A 21 11.04 -10.81 -0.60
CA ASP A 21 11.57 -11.40 0.64
C ASP A 21 10.87 -12.71 1.02
N GLY A 22 9.99 -13.21 0.16
CA GLY A 22 9.32 -14.48 0.40
C GLY A 22 8.05 -14.38 1.23
N ARG A 23 7.72 -13.19 1.71
CA ARG A 23 6.48 -13.02 2.47
C ARG A 23 5.28 -12.91 1.54
N GLU A 24 4.11 -13.21 2.07
CA GLU A 24 2.87 -12.97 1.34
C GLU A 24 2.47 -11.52 1.56
N ALA A 25 3.09 -10.63 0.79
CA ALA A 25 2.91 -9.19 0.92
C ALA A 25 3.03 -8.55 -0.45
N TYR A 26 2.40 -7.40 -0.63
CA TYR A 26 2.48 -6.65 -1.89
C TYR A 26 3.01 -5.26 -1.63
N CYS A 27 3.82 -4.76 -2.55
CA CYS A 27 4.42 -3.45 -2.39
C CYS A 27 4.38 -2.67 -3.69
N LYS A 28 4.48 -1.34 -3.54
CA LYS A 28 4.54 -0.43 -4.67
C LYS A 28 5.34 0.80 -4.30
N LEU A 29 6.13 1.30 -5.24
CA LEU A 29 6.89 2.52 -5.06
C LEU A 29 6.15 3.67 -5.74
N PHE A 30 5.95 4.76 -4.98
CA PHE A 30 5.29 5.96 -5.48
C PHE A 30 6.28 7.09 -5.55
N LYS A 31 6.29 7.83 -6.66
CA LYS A 31 7.17 8.97 -6.84
C LYS A 31 6.35 10.24 -6.99
N PHE A 32 6.86 11.32 -6.40
CA PHE A 32 6.17 12.61 -6.38
C PHE A 32 7.11 13.69 -6.90
N ALA A 33 6.58 14.90 -7.07
CA ALA A 33 7.38 16.00 -7.53
C ALA A 33 8.41 16.44 -6.48
N ASP A 34 8.03 16.37 -5.20
CA ASP A 34 8.91 16.80 -4.13
C ASP A 34 8.51 16.13 -2.82
N PHE A 35 9.24 16.46 -1.77
CA PHE A 35 8.98 15.89 -0.44
C PHE A 35 7.65 16.32 0.13
N LYS A 36 7.22 17.56 -0.14
CA LYS A 36 5.94 18.03 0.39
C LYS A 36 4.80 17.17 -0.12
N GLN A 37 4.80 16.85 -1.41
CA GLN A 37 3.77 15.98 -1.96
C GLN A 37 3.85 14.59 -1.36
N ALA A 38 5.06 14.04 -1.25
CA ALA A 38 5.24 12.72 -0.69
C ALA A 38 4.70 12.66 0.73
N PHE A 39 5.04 13.65 1.55
CA PHE A 39 4.63 13.64 2.96
C PHE A 39 3.13 13.91 3.10
N SER A 40 2.58 14.75 2.25
CA SER A 40 1.14 15.01 2.23
C SER A 40 0.37 13.72 1.90
N PHE A 41 0.86 12.98 0.92
CA PHE A 41 0.30 11.69 0.56
C PHE A 41 0.37 10.71 1.75
N MET A 42 1.53 10.64 2.41
CA MET A 42 1.69 9.77 3.57
C MET A 42 0.74 10.14 4.69
N THR A 43 0.51 11.43 4.90
CA THR A 43 -0.40 11.88 5.94
C THR A 43 -1.82 11.35 5.69
N SER A 44 -2.29 11.45 4.45
CA SER A 44 -3.62 10.93 4.10
C SER A 44 -3.71 9.42 4.33
N VAL A 45 -2.67 8.70 3.95
CA VAL A 45 -2.64 7.24 4.13
C VAL A 45 -2.58 6.90 5.62
N ALA A 46 -1.81 7.68 6.39
CA ALA A 46 -1.71 7.45 7.84
C ALA A 46 -3.06 7.60 8.53
N LEU A 47 -3.84 8.61 8.13
CA LEU A 47 -5.16 8.82 8.72
C LEU A 47 -6.09 7.65 8.39
N LYS A 48 -6.02 7.14 7.18
CA LYS A 48 -6.81 5.98 6.80
C LYS A 48 -6.39 4.75 7.59
N ALA A 49 -5.08 4.57 7.79
CA ALA A 49 -4.57 3.44 8.54
C ALA A 49 -5.10 3.44 9.97
N GLU A 50 -5.17 4.62 10.59
CA GLU A 50 -5.74 4.74 11.92
C GLU A 50 -7.24 4.45 11.92
N GLU A 51 -7.94 4.92 10.89
CA GLU A 51 -9.38 4.72 10.80
C GLU A 51 -9.75 3.25 10.76
N ILE A 52 -9.03 2.45 9.97
CA ILE A 52 -9.34 1.03 9.83
C ILE A 52 -8.48 0.16 10.73
N ASN A 53 -7.63 0.77 11.54
CA ASN A 53 -6.73 0.08 12.46
C ASN A 53 -5.88 -0.98 11.75
N HIS A 54 -5.33 -0.60 10.61
CA HIS A 54 -4.47 -1.49 9.81
C HIS A 54 -3.39 -0.64 9.17
N HIS A 55 -2.14 -0.88 9.56
CA HIS A 55 -1.03 0.02 9.24
C HIS A 55 -0.09 -0.60 8.22
N PRO A 56 0.33 0.18 7.21
CA PRO A 56 1.27 -0.32 6.21
C PRO A 56 2.70 -0.35 6.79
N GLU A 57 3.53 -1.19 6.18
CA GLU A 57 4.97 -1.03 6.33
C GLU A 57 5.39 -0.08 5.23
N TRP A 58 6.10 0.97 5.56
CA TRP A 58 6.49 1.91 4.52
C TRP A 58 7.80 2.60 4.82
N GLU A 59 8.38 3.15 3.76
CA GLU A 59 9.58 3.97 3.89
C GLU A 59 9.49 5.14 2.94
N ASN A 60 10.10 6.23 3.34
CA ASN A 60 10.10 7.45 2.56
C ASN A 60 11.53 7.96 2.42
N VAL A 61 11.94 8.22 1.18
CA VAL A 61 13.19 8.89 0.90
C VAL A 61 12.88 10.03 -0.06
N TYR A 62 12.94 11.25 0.45
CA TYR A 62 12.66 12.46 -0.29
C TYR A 62 11.31 12.39 -1.01
N ASN A 63 11.29 12.27 -2.33
CA ASN A 63 10.05 12.26 -3.10
C ASN A 63 9.52 10.85 -3.40
N LYS A 64 10.07 9.84 -2.75
CA LYS A 64 9.68 8.45 -2.98
C LYS A 64 9.07 7.86 -1.72
N VAL A 65 7.96 7.14 -1.90
CA VAL A 65 7.32 6.43 -0.81
C VAL A 65 7.07 5.00 -1.26
N LYS A 66 7.62 4.04 -0.50
CA LYS A 66 7.38 2.63 -0.78
C LYS A 66 6.43 2.10 0.27
N ILE A 67 5.33 1.51 -0.17
CA ILE A 67 4.32 0.97 0.72
C ILE A 67 4.24 -0.54 0.54
N THR A 68 4.26 -1.26 1.67
CA THR A 68 4.12 -2.71 1.67
C THR A 68 2.90 -3.06 2.53
N LEU A 69 2.04 -3.92 2.00
CA LEU A 69 0.79 -4.29 2.67
C LEU A 69 0.77 -5.79 2.92
N THR A 70 0.48 -6.16 4.16
CA THR A 70 0.31 -7.54 4.57
C THR A 70 -0.43 -7.56 5.89
N THR A 71 -1.05 -8.69 6.22
CA THR A 71 -1.73 -8.87 7.51
C THR A 71 -1.02 -9.99 8.25
N HIS A 72 -0.24 -9.61 9.27
CA HIS A 72 0.61 -10.54 10.01
C HIS A 72 -0.19 -11.70 10.63
N ASP A 73 -1.37 -11.40 11.14
CA ASP A 73 -2.17 -12.40 11.86
C ASP A 73 -2.51 -13.62 11.00
N ILE A 74 -2.62 -13.43 9.70
CA ILE A 74 -2.97 -14.54 8.81
C ILE A 74 -1.81 -14.94 7.90
N GLY A 75 -0.67 -14.27 8.03
CA GLY A 75 0.49 -14.58 7.21
C GLY A 75 0.28 -14.28 5.74
N GLY A 76 -0.54 -13.30 5.40
CA GLY A 76 -0.82 -12.97 4.01
C GLY A 76 -1.65 -11.72 3.91
N VAL A 77 -2.22 -11.46 2.73
CA VAL A 77 -3.05 -10.28 2.52
C VAL A 77 -4.50 -10.56 2.86
N SER A 78 -5.18 -9.55 3.37
CA SER A 78 -6.59 -9.61 3.74
C SER A 78 -7.35 -8.51 3.00
N GLU A 79 -8.67 -8.46 3.24
CA GLU A 79 -9.48 -7.40 2.69
C GLU A 79 -9.01 -6.03 3.14
N LEU A 80 -8.45 -5.94 4.35
CA LEU A 80 -7.91 -4.67 4.85
C LEU A 80 -6.77 -4.16 3.97
N ASP A 81 -5.92 -5.07 3.52
CA ASP A 81 -4.82 -4.69 2.64
C ASP A 81 -5.32 -4.22 1.29
N TYR A 82 -6.30 -4.93 0.74
CA TYR A 82 -6.87 -4.56 -0.55
C TYR A 82 -7.57 -3.20 -0.47
N ASP A 83 -8.38 -3.00 0.58
CA ASP A 83 -9.05 -1.71 0.77
C ASP A 83 -8.03 -0.59 0.92
N MET A 84 -6.96 -0.84 1.65
CA MET A 84 -5.89 0.15 1.80
C MET A 84 -5.24 0.46 0.46
N ALA A 85 -4.97 -0.56 -0.35
CA ALA A 85 -4.36 -0.35 -1.66
C ALA A 85 -5.24 0.52 -2.55
N LEU A 86 -6.54 0.28 -2.55
CA LEU A 86 -7.47 1.09 -3.33
C LEU A 86 -7.48 2.53 -2.86
N PHE A 87 -7.47 2.74 -1.55
CA PHE A 87 -7.43 4.09 -1.00
C PHE A 87 -6.12 4.79 -1.37
N VAL A 88 -5.01 4.07 -1.28
CA VAL A 88 -3.69 4.60 -1.60
C VAL A 88 -3.66 5.06 -3.07
N GLU A 89 -4.18 4.23 -3.97
CA GLU A 89 -4.23 4.59 -5.39
C GLU A 89 -5.09 5.83 -5.61
N LYS A 90 -6.22 5.93 -4.92
CA LYS A 90 -7.10 7.08 -5.03
C LYS A 90 -6.37 8.36 -4.58
N CYS A 91 -5.64 8.27 -3.48
CA CYS A 91 -4.86 9.41 -2.99
C CYS A 91 -3.76 9.81 -3.96
N PHE A 92 -3.09 8.81 -4.53
CA PHE A 92 -1.97 9.07 -5.44
C PHE A 92 -2.43 9.81 -6.70
N LYS A 93 -3.64 9.55 -7.14
CA LYS A 93 -4.16 10.22 -8.33
C LYS A 93 -4.20 11.74 -8.20
N ARG A 94 -4.25 12.24 -6.97
CA ARG A 94 -4.28 13.69 -6.75
C ARG A 94 -2.95 14.34 -7.16
N TYR A 95 -1.89 13.56 -7.31
CA TYR A 95 -0.56 14.07 -7.58
C TYR A 95 -0.07 13.74 -8.99
N THR A 96 -0.93 13.18 -9.82
CA THR A 96 -0.53 12.78 -11.19
C THR A 96 -1.38 13.43 -12.27
#